data_1147c92787113cc514c39815af8ab96d
#
_entry.id   1147c92787113cc514c39815af8ab96d
#
_cell.length_a   1.000
_cell.length_b   1.000
_cell.length_c   1.000
_cell.angle_alpha   90.00
_cell.angle_beta   90.00
_cell.angle_gamma   90.00
#
_symmetry.space_group_name_H-M   'P 1'
#
loop_
_entity.id
_entity.type
_entity.pdbx_description
1 polymer ?
#
loop_
_entity_poly.entity_id
_entity_poly.type
_entity_poly.pdbx_seq_one_letter_code
_entity_poly.pdbx_strand_id
1 'polypeptide(L)'
;LPIVVMIYFIYHMWIHKTLWSHLPSILQESPVQKPRSSKVLHIIVLLYSALFGMITHVVWDSFTHLNGFMVRKLSILTYNVQVLDFSIPIFKLLQHGSTLVGLLSYMYIRARKNRYHDKGLIKPKQKWMYWSLIAFVAMILFSLWYFIDQVSIGSYGIMVVRIIDCGFISLFIVSLSFGHFNKVKKEDSFSY
;
A
#
# COMPACT_ATOMS: atom_id res chain seq x y z
N LEU A 1 -12.17 -12.12 6.03
CA LEU A 1 -11.42 -12.99 5.12
C LEU A 1 -11.87 -12.88 3.65
N PRO A 2 -13.17 -12.94 3.27
CA PRO A 2 -13.59 -12.85 1.86
C PRO A 2 -13.16 -11.53 1.19
N ILE A 3 -13.24 -10.41 1.88
CA ILE A 3 -12.81 -9.10 1.36
C ILE A 3 -11.31 -9.11 1.04
N VAL A 4 -10.47 -9.68 1.91
CA VAL A 4 -9.02 -9.78 1.70
C VAL A 4 -8.69 -10.62 0.46
N VAL A 5 -9.40 -11.73 0.29
CA VAL A 5 -9.25 -12.61 -0.88
C VAL A 5 -9.69 -11.88 -2.16
N MET A 6 -10.80 -11.15 -2.12
CA MET A 6 -11.28 -10.34 -3.23
C MET A 6 -10.25 -9.27 -3.63
N ILE A 7 -9.71 -8.51 -2.66
CA ILE A 7 -8.67 -7.50 -2.91
C ILE A 7 -7.41 -8.14 -3.50
N TYR A 8 -7.01 -9.32 -3.01
CA TYR A 8 -5.87 -10.06 -3.55
C TYR A 8 -6.07 -10.39 -5.05
N PHE A 9 -7.26 -10.87 -5.45
CA PHE A 9 -7.56 -11.16 -6.85
C PHE A 9 -7.57 -9.89 -7.70
N ILE A 10 -8.23 -8.81 -7.23
CA ILE A 10 -8.26 -7.51 -7.92
C ILE A 10 -6.83 -7.01 -8.15
N TYR A 11 -6.01 -7.04 -7.10
CA TYR A 11 -4.61 -6.63 -7.18
C TYR A 11 -3.83 -7.44 -8.21
N HIS A 12 -3.91 -8.78 -8.16
CA HIS A 12 -3.15 -9.65 -9.07
C HIS A 12 -3.62 -9.58 -10.52
N MET A 13 -4.92 -9.43 -10.76
CA MET A 13 -5.46 -9.39 -12.12
C MET A 13 -5.18 -8.06 -12.82
N TRP A 14 -5.28 -6.95 -12.10
CA TRP A 14 -5.31 -5.62 -12.74
C TRP A 14 -4.18 -4.68 -12.34
N ILE A 15 -3.73 -4.74 -11.08
CA ILE A 15 -2.76 -3.77 -10.55
C ILE A 15 -1.33 -4.28 -10.64
N HIS A 16 -1.09 -5.51 -10.21
CA HIS A 16 0.24 -6.06 -9.94
C HIS A 16 1.21 -5.87 -11.12
N LYS A 17 0.82 -6.24 -12.33
CA LYS A 17 1.68 -6.20 -13.51
C LYS A 17 2.08 -4.76 -13.88
N THR A 18 1.10 -3.85 -13.88
CA THR A 18 1.31 -2.46 -14.24
C THR A 18 2.13 -1.73 -13.17
N LEU A 19 1.75 -1.88 -11.90
CA LEU A 19 2.47 -1.31 -10.78
C LEU A 19 3.93 -1.81 -10.74
N TRP A 20 4.12 -3.12 -10.84
CA TRP A 20 5.45 -3.72 -10.78
C TRP A 20 6.38 -3.18 -11.87
N SER A 21 5.90 -3.02 -13.11
CA SER A 21 6.70 -2.49 -14.20
C SER A 21 7.05 -1.00 -14.03
N HIS A 22 6.23 -0.22 -13.33
CA HIS A 22 6.44 1.22 -13.09
C HIS A 22 7.11 1.52 -11.75
N LEU A 23 7.35 0.53 -10.88
CA LEU A 23 8.15 0.73 -9.67
C LEU A 23 9.58 1.19 -10.01
N PRO A 24 10.23 1.96 -9.12
CA PRO A 24 11.67 2.17 -9.19
C PRO A 24 12.41 0.83 -9.29
N SER A 25 13.47 0.76 -10.10
CA SER A 25 14.22 -0.49 -10.32
C SER A 25 14.70 -1.16 -9.03
N ILE A 26 15.01 -0.34 -8.02
CA ILE A 26 15.43 -0.79 -6.69
C ILE A 26 14.33 -1.57 -5.93
N LEU A 27 13.06 -1.34 -6.24
CA LEU A 27 11.90 -1.99 -5.62
C LEU A 27 11.31 -3.12 -6.47
N GLN A 28 11.75 -3.26 -7.73
CA GLN A 28 11.30 -4.33 -8.61
C GLN A 28 11.85 -5.68 -8.13
N GLU A 29 11.00 -6.69 -8.05
CA GLU A 29 11.44 -8.05 -7.75
C GLU A 29 12.08 -8.69 -8.97
N SER A 30 13.15 -9.46 -8.74
CA SER A 30 13.59 -10.43 -9.75
C SER A 30 12.44 -11.39 -10.06
N PRO A 31 12.21 -11.75 -11.34
CA PRO A 31 11.20 -12.74 -11.66
C PRO A 31 11.53 -14.05 -10.91
N VAL A 32 10.76 -14.29 -9.87
CA VAL A 32 10.86 -15.54 -9.12
C VAL A 32 10.44 -16.64 -10.06
N GLN A 33 11.31 -17.62 -10.28
CA GLN A 33 10.92 -18.84 -10.98
C GLN A 33 9.67 -19.37 -10.28
N LYS A 34 8.59 -19.56 -11.07
CA LYS A 34 7.32 -20.04 -10.52
C LYS A 34 7.61 -21.33 -9.74
N PRO A 35 7.38 -21.37 -8.42
CA PRO A 35 7.55 -22.59 -7.69
C PRO A 35 6.63 -23.66 -8.28
N ARG A 36 7.12 -24.88 -8.41
CA ARG A 36 6.35 -26.08 -8.87
C ARG A 36 5.27 -26.50 -7.87
N SER A 37 4.78 -25.60 -7.04
CA SER A 37 3.79 -25.90 -6.01
C SER A 37 2.39 -26.10 -6.64
N SER A 38 1.63 -27.02 -6.08
CA SER A 38 0.25 -27.28 -6.51
C SER A 38 -0.63 -26.04 -6.26
N LYS A 39 -1.67 -25.86 -7.08
CA LYS A 39 -2.65 -24.76 -6.91
C LYS A 39 -3.28 -24.77 -5.50
N VAL A 40 -3.51 -25.96 -4.96
CA VAL A 40 -4.08 -26.16 -3.61
C VAL A 40 -3.15 -25.60 -2.55
N LEU A 41 -1.85 -25.89 -2.62
CA LEU A 41 -0.87 -25.35 -1.67
C LEU A 41 -0.81 -23.81 -1.73
N HIS A 42 -0.94 -23.21 -2.93
CA HIS A 42 -1.00 -21.75 -3.08
C HIS A 42 -2.21 -21.15 -2.35
N ILE A 43 -3.38 -21.78 -2.48
CA ILE A 43 -4.62 -21.31 -1.81
C ILE A 43 -4.46 -21.45 -0.29
N ILE A 44 -3.93 -22.57 0.21
CA ILE A 44 -3.72 -22.79 1.64
C ILE A 44 -2.76 -21.72 2.21
N VAL A 45 -1.63 -21.47 1.54
CA VAL A 45 -0.66 -20.45 1.97
C VAL A 45 -1.29 -19.05 1.95
N LEU A 46 -2.08 -18.72 0.92
CA LEU A 46 -2.79 -17.44 0.85
C LEU A 46 -3.75 -17.26 2.03
N LEU A 47 -4.59 -18.26 2.30
CA LEU A 47 -5.57 -18.19 3.38
C LEU A 47 -4.90 -18.11 4.75
N TYR A 48 -3.87 -18.93 4.98
CA TYR A 48 -3.09 -18.90 6.21
C TYR A 48 -2.40 -17.55 6.42
N SER A 49 -1.75 -17.01 5.38
CA SER A 49 -1.09 -15.71 5.46
C SER A 49 -2.06 -14.57 5.71
N ALA A 50 -3.24 -14.61 5.05
CA ALA A 50 -4.29 -13.62 5.26
C ALA A 50 -4.85 -13.67 6.69
N LEU A 51 -5.12 -14.89 7.20
CA LEU A 51 -5.61 -15.07 8.57
C LEU A 51 -4.57 -14.60 9.60
N PHE A 52 -3.32 -15.00 9.43
CA PHE A 52 -2.23 -14.58 10.31
C PHE A 52 -2.03 -13.06 10.29
N GLY A 53 -2.07 -12.44 9.09
CA GLY A 53 -1.99 -10.99 8.95
C GLY A 53 -3.16 -10.26 9.63
N MET A 54 -4.38 -10.78 9.54
CA MET A 54 -5.55 -10.22 10.23
C MET A 54 -5.41 -10.33 11.75
N ILE A 55 -4.97 -11.46 12.28
CA ILE A 55 -4.79 -11.66 13.72
C ILE A 55 -3.71 -10.70 14.25
N THR A 56 -2.56 -10.63 13.58
CA THR A 56 -1.48 -9.73 13.99
C THR A 56 -1.91 -8.27 13.94
N HIS A 57 -2.71 -7.88 12.95
CA HIS A 57 -3.27 -6.54 12.85
C HIS A 57 -4.19 -6.21 14.03
N VAL A 58 -5.16 -7.08 14.35
CA VAL A 58 -6.07 -6.89 15.47
C VAL A 58 -5.33 -6.84 16.82
N VAL A 59 -4.34 -7.71 16.99
CA VAL A 59 -3.48 -7.68 18.18
C VAL A 59 -2.74 -6.34 18.27
N TRP A 60 -2.14 -5.88 17.17
CA TRP A 60 -1.42 -4.61 17.14
C TRP A 60 -2.34 -3.41 17.39
N ASP A 61 -3.54 -3.40 16.84
CA ASP A 61 -4.55 -2.37 17.08
C ASP A 61 -4.93 -2.25 18.55
N SER A 62 -4.89 -3.35 19.30
CA SER A 62 -5.14 -3.32 20.73
C SER A 62 -4.14 -2.45 21.51
N PHE A 63 -2.92 -2.25 20.98
CA PHE A 63 -1.86 -1.41 21.57
C PHE A 63 -1.82 0.02 21.01
N THR A 64 -2.45 0.27 19.88
CA THR A 64 -2.27 1.50 19.09
C THR A 64 -3.54 2.34 18.93
N HIS A 65 -4.68 1.84 19.37
CA HIS A 65 -5.95 2.58 19.34
C HIS A 65 -6.42 2.95 20.75
N LEU A 66 -6.98 4.14 20.92
CA LEU A 66 -7.43 4.66 22.22
C LEU A 66 -8.36 3.69 22.97
N ASN A 67 -9.26 3.03 22.25
CA ASN A 67 -10.20 2.04 22.79
C ASN A 67 -9.65 0.61 22.78
N GLY A 68 -8.38 0.43 22.42
CA GLY A 68 -7.74 -0.87 22.36
C GLY A 68 -7.66 -1.54 23.73
N PHE A 69 -7.80 -2.85 23.75
CA PHE A 69 -7.80 -3.63 25.00
C PHE A 69 -6.53 -3.40 25.84
N MET A 70 -5.36 -3.37 25.20
CA MET A 70 -4.08 -3.15 25.89
C MET A 70 -3.91 -1.70 26.32
N VAL A 71 -4.37 -0.74 25.53
CA VAL A 71 -4.32 0.69 25.90
C VAL A 71 -5.16 0.96 27.13
N ARG A 72 -6.31 0.31 27.30
CA ARG A 72 -7.15 0.42 28.49
C ARG A 72 -6.57 -0.28 29.73
N LYS A 73 -5.75 -1.32 29.55
CA LYS A 73 -5.10 -2.06 30.64
C LYS A 73 -3.78 -1.47 31.08
N LEU A 74 -3.02 -0.90 30.18
CA LEU A 74 -1.67 -0.40 30.41
C LEU A 74 -1.68 1.13 30.38
N SER A 75 -1.78 1.76 31.55
CA SER A 75 -1.80 3.22 31.69
C SER A 75 -0.59 3.93 31.06
N ILE A 76 0.56 3.25 30.95
CA ILE A 76 1.75 3.77 30.28
C ILE A 76 1.49 4.12 28.81
N LEU A 77 0.58 3.41 28.13
CA LEU A 77 0.28 3.67 26.71
C LEU A 77 -0.50 4.98 26.51
N THR A 78 -1.21 5.44 27.53
CA THR A 78 -1.92 6.72 27.50
C THR A 78 -1.08 7.90 27.99
N TYR A 79 0.13 7.61 28.51
CA TYR A 79 1.06 8.64 28.95
C TYR A 79 1.51 9.50 27.76
N ASN A 80 1.48 10.83 27.96
CA ASN A 80 1.89 11.78 26.93
C ASN A 80 3.40 12.03 26.98
N VAL A 81 4.04 11.89 25.83
CA VAL A 81 5.44 12.26 25.62
C VAL A 81 5.48 13.59 24.89
N GLN A 82 6.30 14.51 25.39
CA GLN A 82 6.56 15.78 24.71
C GLN A 82 7.55 15.55 23.57
N VAL A 83 7.11 15.80 22.34
CA VAL A 83 7.96 15.72 21.14
C VAL A 83 7.93 17.09 20.49
N LEU A 84 9.00 17.85 20.64
CA LEU A 84 9.04 19.27 20.29
C LEU A 84 7.91 20.02 21.04
N ASP A 85 7.02 20.71 20.32
CA ASP A 85 5.89 21.45 20.89
C ASP A 85 4.58 20.63 20.99
N PHE A 86 4.63 19.32 20.67
CA PHE A 86 3.46 18.45 20.65
C PHE A 86 3.47 17.46 21.81
N SER A 87 2.33 17.34 22.48
CA SER A 87 2.06 16.33 23.50
C SER A 87 1.37 15.14 22.86
N ILE A 88 2.09 14.03 22.66
CA ILE A 88 1.62 12.87 21.90
C ILE A 88 1.56 11.65 22.83
N PRO A 89 0.43 10.96 22.97
CA PRO A 89 0.35 9.74 23.77
C PRO A 89 1.14 8.59 23.12
N ILE A 90 1.73 7.73 23.97
CA ILE A 90 2.61 6.63 23.53
C ILE A 90 1.93 5.71 22.52
N PHE A 91 0.62 5.39 22.68
CA PHE A 91 -0.07 4.54 21.72
C PHE A 91 -0.10 5.12 20.30
N LYS A 92 -0.17 6.46 20.14
CA LYS A 92 -0.07 7.12 18.83
C LYS A 92 1.36 7.11 18.28
N LEU A 93 2.37 7.26 19.15
CA LEU A 93 3.76 7.11 18.75
C LEU A 93 4.04 5.70 18.23
N LEU A 94 3.50 4.67 18.91
CA LEU A 94 3.58 3.29 18.44
C LEU A 94 2.90 3.10 17.08
N GLN A 95 1.69 3.67 16.89
CA GLN A 95 0.93 3.57 15.66
C GLN A 95 1.70 4.13 14.46
N HIS A 96 2.11 5.38 14.54
CA HIS A 96 2.80 6.06 13.43
C HIS A 96 4.26 5.61 13.29
N GLY A 97 4.95 5.40 14.42
CA GLY A 97 6.33 4.93 14.44
C GLY A 97 6.49 3.54 13.83
N SER A 98 5.61 2.59 14.18
CA SER A 98 5.66 1.24 13.60
C SER A 98 5.41 1.23 12.09
N THR A 99 4.51 2.07 11.61
CA THR A 99 4.25 2.21 10.16
C THR A 99 5.48 2.73 9.43
N LEU A 100 6.12 3.78 9.97
CA LEU A 100 7.34 4.34 9.40
C LEU A 100 8.49 3.33 9.42
N VAL A 101 8.74 2.69 10.56
CA VAL A 101 9.80 1.68 10.71
C VAL A 101 9.54 0.49 9.78
N GLY A 102 8.30 0.02 9.68
CA GLY A 102 7.93 -1.07 8.78
C GLY A 102 8.19 -0.73 7.32
N LEU A 103 7.78 0.47 6.88
CA LEU A 103 8.01 0.95 5.51
C LEU A 103 9.50 1.08 5.19
N LEU A 104 10.27 1.74 6.07
CA LEU A 104 11.71 1.93 5.89
C LEU A 104 12.45 0.60 5.87
N SER A 105 12.10 -0.33 6.77
CA SER A 105 12.67 -1.69 6.81
C SER A 105 12.38 -2.46 5.53
N TYR A 106 11.15 -2.39 5.04
CA TYR A 106 10.77 -3.01 3.76
C TYR A 106 11.60 -2.43 2.60
N MET A 107 11.67 -1.10 2.50
CA MET A 107 12.46 -0.43 1.45
C MET A 107 13.94 -0.79 1.54
N TYR A 108 14.50 -0.84 2.75
CA TYR A 108 15.90 -1.22 2.97
C TYR A 108 16.19 -2.66 2.54
N ILE A 109 15.35 -3.60 2.96
CA ILE A 109 15.50 -5.02 2.58
C ILE A 109 15.41 -5.18 1.06
N ARG A 110 14.47 -4.50 0.43
CA ARG A 110 14.29 -4.52 -1.03
C ARG A 110 15.49 -3.92 -1.76
N ALA A 111 15.95 -2.76 -1.32
CA ALA A 111 17.12 -2.10 -1.90
C ALA A 111 18.37 -2.97 -1.80
N ARG A 112 18.56 -3.66 -0.66
CA ARG A 112 19.69 -4.56 -0.46
C ARG A 112 19.61 -5.81 -1.33
N LYS A 113 18.41 -6.40 -1.48
CA LYS A 113 18.20 -7.61 -2.27
C LYS A 113 18.34 -7.34 -3.77
N ASN A 114 17.92 -6.18 -4.25
CA ASN A 114 17.86 -5.86 -5.67
C ASN A 114 19.11 -5.12 -6.22
N ARG A 115 20.16 -4.97 -5.43
CA ARG A 115 21.40 -4.25 -5.80
C ARG A 115 22.05 -4.77 -7.11
N TYR A 116 21.70 -5.97 -7.57
CA TYR A 116 22.31 -6.66 -8.70
C TYR A 116 21.40 -6.80 -9.96
N HIS A 117 20.17 -6.26 -9.96
CA HIS A 117 19.23 -6.47 -11.04
C HIS A 117 18.61 -5.15 -11.53
N ASP A 118 19.42 -4.32 -12.19
CA ASP A 118 18.88 -3.20 -12.96
C ASP A 118 18.46 -3.68 -14.36
N LYS A 119 17.25 -4.22 -14.47
CA LYS A 119 16.60 -4.44 -15.75
C LYS A 119 15.56 -3.35 -15.93
N GLY A 120 15.97 -2.19 -16.44
CA GLY A 120 15.11 -1.10 -16.81
C GLY A 120 14.09 -1.50 -17.87
N LEU A 121 13.00 -2.19 -17.47
CA LEU A 121 11.95 -2.67 -18.36
C LEU A 121 11.16 -1.52 -19.00
N ILE A 122 11.15 -0.36 -18.39
CA ILE A 122 10.41 0.83 -18.82
C ILE A 122 11.28 2.07 -18.67
N LYS A 123 11.18 2.99 -19.63
CA LYS A 123 11.91 4.27 -19.63
C LYS A 123 11.55 5.11 -18.38
N PRO A 124 12.50 5.82 -17.76
CA PRO A 124 12.24 6.65 -16.57
C PRO A 124 11.09 7.64 -16.76
N LYS A 125 10.95 8.25 -17.96
CA LYS A 125 9.87 9.17 -18.29
C LYS A 125 8.48 8.54 -18.12
N GLN A 126 8.32 7.27 -18.49
CA GLN A 126 7.03 6.58 -18.36
C GLN A 126 6.72 6.25 -16.89
N LYS A 127 7.74 5.93 -16.07
CA LYS A 127 7.57 5.76 -14.64
C LYS A 127 7.11 7.06 -13.97
N TRP A 128 7.75 8.18 -14.29
CA TRP A 128 7.35 9.49 -13.79
C TRP A 128 5.93 9.85 -14.19
N MET A 129 5.56 9.63 -15.45
CA MET A 129 4.20 9.90 -15.94
C MET A 129 3.15 9.07 -15.18
N TYR A 130 3.42 7.78 -14.93
CA TYR A 130 2.53 6.90 -14.18
C TYR A 130 2.30 7.41 -12.73
N TRP A 131 3.38 7.73 -12.01
CA TRP A 131 3.28 8.22 -10.63
C TRP A 131 2.69 9.61 -10.52
N SER A 132 3.01 10.50 -11.46
CA SER A 132 2.40 11.83 -11.53
C SER A 132 0.90 11.77 -11.79
N LEU A 133 0.45 10.84 -12.64
CA LEU A 133 -0.97 10.65 -12.92
C LEU A 133 -1.70 10.09 -11.69
N ILE A 134 -1.10 9.15 -10.95
CA ILE A 134 -1.66 8.66 -9.68
C ILE A 134 -1.81 9.82 -8.69
N ALA A 135 -0.77 10.63 -8.50
CA ALA A 135 -0.82 11.77 -7.59
C ALA A 135 -1.89 12.79 -8.03
N PHE A 136 -2.02 13.07 -9.31
CA PHE A 136 -3.01 13.99 -9.85
C PHE A 136 -4.45 13.50 -9.62
N VAL A 137 -4.73 12.23 -9.94
CA VAL A 137 -6.05 11.61 -9.69
C VAL A 137 -6.36 11.56 -8.20
N ALA A 138 -5.38 11.23 -7.35
CA ALA A 138 -5.56 11.23 -5.91
C ALA A 138 -5.90 12.60 -5.35
N MET A 139 -5.26 13.66 -5.86
CA MET A 139 -5.56 15.05 -5.49
C MET A 139 -6.99 15.43 -5.88
N ILE A 140 -7.43 15.07 -7.09
CA ILE A 140 -8.81 15.34 -7.53
C ILE A 140 -9.80 14.63 -6.62
N LEU A 141 -9.61 13.34 -6.37
CA LEU A 141 -10.50 12.55 -5.50
C LEU A 141 -10.54 13.11 -4.08
N PHE A 142 -9.39 13.48 -3.53
CA PHE A 142 -9.31 14.08 -2.21
C PHE A 142 -10.01 15.44 -2.14
N SER A 143 -9.84 16.29 -3.16
CA SER A 143 -10.51 17.57 -3.24
C SER A 143 -12.03 17.42 -3.34
N LEU A 144 -12.52 16.51 -4.19
CA LEU A 144 -13.94 16.20 -4.30
C LEU A 144 -14.52 15.72 -2.96
N TRP A 145 -13.82 14.83 -2.29
CA TRP A 145 -14.25 14.31 -0.99
C TRP A 145 -14.27 15.39 0.09
N TYR A 146 -13.25 16.26 0.11
CA TYR A 146 -13.18 17.39 1.04
C TYR A 146 -14.37 18.34 0.88
N PHE A 147 -14.78 18.62 -0.37
CA PHE A 147 -15.94 19.47 -0.66
C PHE A 147 -17.28 18.82 -0.24
N ILE A 148 -17.42 17.50 -0.40
CA ILE A 148 -18.66 16.78 -0.08
C ILE A 148 -18.86 16.65 1.43
N ASP A 149 -17.83 16.25 2.16
CA ASP A 149 -17.97 15.89 3.58
C ASP A 149 -17.68 17.05 4.55
N GLN A 150 -17.14 18.18 4.06
CA GLN A 150 -16.80 19.37 4.86
C GLN A 150 -16.08 19.04 6.19
N VAL A 151 -15.15 18.10 6.17
CA VAL A 151 -14.45 17.62 7.36
C VAL A 151 -13.57 18.71 7.95
N SER A 152 -13.71 18.94 9.27
CA SER A 152 -12.84 19.85 9.99
C SER A 152 -11.37 19.43 9.88
N ILE A 153 -10.50 20.41 9.60
CA ILE A 153 -9.05 20.24 9.49
C ILE A 153 -8.43 19.64 10.77
N GLY A 154 -9.10 19.79 11.91
CA GLY A 154 -8.67 19.19 13.20
C GLY A 154 -8.82 17.67 13.29
N SER A 155 -9.49 17.02 12.33
CA SER A 155 -9.73 15.57 12.35
C SER A 155 -8.62 14.81 11.63
N TYR A 156 -7.37 14.93 12.09
CA TYR A 156 -6.18 14.35 11.43
C TYR A 156 -6.31 12.86 11.07
N GLY A 157 -6.94 12.04 11.97
CA GLY A 157 -7.13 10.62 11.70
C GLY A 157 -8.00 10.34 10.48
N ILE A 158 -9.08 11.09 10.29
CA ILE A 158 -9.97 10.97 9.15
C ILE A 158 -9.25 11.42 7.86
N MET A 159 -8.49 12.51 7.93
CA MET A 159 -7.72 13.02 6.80
C MET A 159 -6.69 12.01 6.29
N VAL A 160 -5.95 11.37 7.20
CA VAL A 160 -4.95 10.35 6.84
C VAL A 160 -5.61 9.15 6.15
N VAL A 161 -6.72 8.64 6.70
CA VAL A 161 -7.45 7.52 6.08
C VAL A 161 -7.91 7.89 4.67
N ARG A 162 -8.45 9.09 4.47
CA ARG A 162 -8.91 9.54 3.15
C ARG A 162 -7.79 9.72 2.13
N ILE A 163 -6.63 10.22 2.54
CA ILE A 163 -5.46 10.31 1.66
C ILE A 163 -5.06 8.90 1.19
N ILE A 164 -5.07 7.92 2.10
CA ILE A 164 -4.75 6.53 1.78
C ILE A 164 -5.79 5.94 0.82
N ASP A 165 -7.08 6.14 1.09
CA ASP A 165 -8.17 5.62 0.24
C ASP A 165 -8.13 6.22 -1.17
N CYS A 166 -7.95 7.56 -1.27
CA CYS A 166 -7.77 8.24 -2.55
C CYS A 166 -6.54 7.72 -3.31
N GLY A 167 -5.44 7.45 -2.59
CA GLY A 167 -4.24 6.82 -3.15
C GLY A 167 -4.51 5.44 -3.73
N PHE A 168 -5.22 4.58 -3.03
CA PHE A 168 -5.58 3.24 -3.52
C PHE A 168 -6.54 3.29 -4.71
N ILE A 169 -7.57 4.14 -4.66
CA ILE A 169 -8.53 4.29 -5.76
C ILE A 169 -7.83 4.83 -7.00
N SER A 170 -6.98 5.85 -6.86
CA SER A 170 -6.21 6.41 -7.98
C SER A 170 -5.24 5.38 -8.57
N LEU A 171 -4.55 4.61 -7.74
CA LEU A 171 -3.68 3.53 -8.18
C LEU A 171 -4.45 2.50 -9.01
N PHE A 172 -5.65 2.12 -8.58
CA PHE A 172 -6.50 1.19 -9.30
C PHE A 172 -6.93 1.74 -10.66
N ILE A 173 -7.47 2.97 -10.71
CA ILE A 173 -7.93 3.62 -11.94
C ILE A 173 -6.78 3.76 -12.96
N VAL A 174 -5.64 4.28 -12.51
CA VAL A 174 -4.48 4.51 -13.39
C VAL A 174 -3.88 3.19 -13.87
N SER A 175 -3.81 2.17 -13.01
CA SER A 175 -3.29 0.85 -13.40
C SER A 175 -4.16 0.18 -14.45
N LEU A 176 -5.49 0.30 -14.35
CA LEU A 176 -6.42 -0.19 -15.38
C LEU A 176 -6.20 0.52 -16.72
N SER A 177 -6.12 1.85 -16.71
CA SER A 177 -5.93 2.65 -17.91
C SER A 177 -4.62 2.28 -18.62
N PHE A 178 -3.50 2.21 -17.89
CA PHE A 178 -2.20 1.82 -18.45
C PHE A 178 -2.16 0.35 -18.92
N GLY A 179 -2.85 -0.54 -18.23
CA GLY A 179 -2.98 -1.94 -18.62
C GLY A 179 -3.70 -2.11 -19.96
N HIS A 180 -4.75 -1.34 -20.19
CA HIS A 180 -5.53 -1.33 -21.43
C HIS A 180 -4.72 -0.76 -22.58
N PHE A 181 -4.08 0.40 -22.43
CA PHE A 181 -3.23 1.02 -23.46
C PHE A 181 -2.10 0.10 -23.95
N ASN A 182 -1.47 -0.63 -23.03
CA ASN A 182 -0.39 -1.56 -23.40
C ASN A 182 -0.91 -2.80 -24.17
N LYS A 183 -2.16 -3.20 -23.98
CA LYS A 183 -2.78 -4.28 -24.79
C LYS A 183 -3.08 -3.80 -26.20
N VAL A 184 -3.75 -2.67 -26.36
CA VAL A 184 -4.09 -2.10 -27.67
C VAL A 184 -2.84 -1.88 -28.51
N LYS A 185 -1.78 -1.28 -27.95
CA LYS A 185 -0.53 -1.05 -28.66
C LYS A 185 0.18 -2.33 -29.12
N LYS A 186 -0.05 -3.45 -28.42
CA LYS A 186 0.50 -4.75 -28.79
C LYS A 186 -0.30 -5.42 -29.91
N GLU A 187 -1.60 -5.24 -29.94
CA GLU A 187 -2.47 -5.72 -31.02
C GLU A 187 -2.23 -4.98 -32.33
N ASP A 188 -2.08 -3.65 -32.28
CA ASP A 188 -1.75 -2.81 -33.45
C ASP A 188 -0.37 -3.14 -34.05
N SER A 189 0.57 -3.64 -33.24
CA SER A 189 1.92 -4.03 -33.74
C SER A 189 1.97 -5.41 -34.43
N PHE A 190 0.90 -6.20 -34.37
CA PHE A 190 0.77 -7.50 -35.04
C PHE A 190 -0.14 -7.45 -36.28
N SER A 191 -0.69 -6.27 -36.61
CA SER A 191 -1.56 -6.09 -37.79
C SER A 191 -0.86 -5.50 -39.02
N TYR A 192 0.47 -5.53 -39.09
CA TYR A 192 1.30 -5.17 -40.27
C TYR A 192 2.15 -6.33 -40.70
#